data_5cf34c6f96a29446843a5eb97c2e5b22
#
_entry.id   5cf34c6f96a29446843a5eb97c2e5b22
#
_cell.length_a   1.000
_cell.length_b   1.000
_cell.length_c   1.000
_cell.angle_alpha   90.00
_cell.angle_beta   90.00
_cell.angle_gamma   90.00
#
_symmetry.space_group_name_H-M   'P 1'
#
loop_
_entity.id
_entity.type
_entity.pdbx_description
1 polymer ?
#
loop_
_entity_poly.entity_id
_entity_poly.type
_entity_poly.pdbx_seq_one_letter_code
_entity_poly.pdbx_strand_id
1 'polypeptide(L)'
;MKVAGFTFIRNAVKNDYPVVESITSILSLCDEFIVALGKSDDETEQLIKNINSPKIKIIYTEWDKSLKNGGSVFAVETDKAFAAISPDADWAFYIQGDECVHEKYLPLIKKEMEDNLADKNIEGLLFKYMHFYGSYDYYCESRRWYRREIRIIRNNKNIHSYRDAQGFRWNDRKIKVKLIDAYIYHYGWVKPPKGLVNKGYNFNQFYAENGHPTDPPPATDEFDYGNADRMLRFKDTHPAVMQKRIDAVNWNLDVNKIEKNKKMSARRRFLQVVEDLTGWRVGEYKNYEIVKQ
;
A
#
# COMPACT_ATOMS: atom_id res chain seq x y z
N MET A 1 18.54 -15.68 9.14
CA MET A 1 17.74 -14.47 8.89
C MET A 1 16.31 -14.76 9.35
N LYS A 2 15.73 -13.91 10.18
CA LYS A 2 14.34 -13.98 10.64
C LYS A 2 13.57 -12.78 10.13
N VAL A 3 12.39 -13.01 9.54
CA VAL A 3 11.56 -11.99 8.91
C VAL A 3 10.20 -11.93 9.59
N ALA A 4 9.79 -10.75 10.03
CA ALA A 4 8.45 -10.51 10.52
C ALA A 4 7.63 -9.72 9.52
N GLY A 5 6.47 -10.22 9.11
CA GLY A 5 5.48 -9.44 8.39
C GLY A 5 4.64 -8.60 9.35
N PHE A 6 4.14 -7.44 8.90
CA PHE A 6 3.21 -6.67 9.72
C PHE A 6 2.29 -5.79 8.89
N THR A 7 1.11 -5.57 9.42
CA THR A 7 0.09 -4.69 8.85
C THR A 7 -0.83 -4.14 9.94
N PHE A 8 -1.58 -3.09 9.61
CA PHE A 8 -2.75 -2.69 10.37
C PHE A 8 -4.00 -2.78 9.49
N ILE A 9 -5.15 -3.04 10.08
CA ILE A 9 -6.40 -3.12 9.35
C ILE A 9 -7.59 -2.78 10.25
N ARG A 10 -8.61 -2.16 9.65
CA ARG A 10 -9.91 -1.93 10.26
C ARG A 10 -10.98 -1.94 9.18
N ASN A 11 -12.13 -2.60 9.46
CA ASN A 11 -13.29 -2.63 8.58
C ASN A 11 -12.93 -3.07 7.15
N ALA A 12 -12.16 -4.17 7.01
CA ALA A 12 -11.69 -4.66 5.71
C ALA A 12 -12.84 -5.14 4.83
N VAL A 13 -13.88 -5.72 5.42
CA VAL A 13 -15.06 -6.21 4.68
C VAL A 13 -15.86 -5.02 4.14
N LYS A 14 -16.18 -4.04 4.98
CA LYS A 14 -16.92 -2.82 4.58
C LYS A 14 -16.20 -2.00 3.52
N ASN A 15 -14.87 -1.96 3.59
CA ASN A 15 -14.06 -1.19 2.67
C ASN A 15 -13.55 -2.04 1.50
N ASP A 16 -13.94 -3.31 1.44
CA ASP A 16 -13.52 -4.26 0.41
C ASP A 16 -12.00 -4.26 0.18
N TYR A 17 -11.23 -4.40 1.28
CA TYR A 17 -9.78 -4.55 1.18
C TYR A 17 -9.39 -6.02 0.96
N PRO A 18 -8.46 -6.29 0.04
CA PRO A 18 -7.92 -7.65 -0.19
C PRO A 18 -6.91 -8.04 0.91
N VAL A 19 -7.29 -7.90 2.20
CA VAL A 19 -6.38 -8.09 3.33
C VAL A 19 -5.88 -9.53 3.47
N VAL A 20 -6.70 -10.51 3.13
CA VAL A 20 -6.30 -11.94 3.12
C VAL A 20 -5.24 -12.17 2.05
N GLU A 21 -5.50 -11.67 0.86
CA GLU A 21 -4.59 -11.74 -0.28
C GLU A 21 -3.28 -10.99 -0.01
N SER A 22 -3.40 -9.81 0.62
CA SER A 22 -2.25 -9.01 1.06
C SER A 22 -1.34 -9.82 1.99
N ILE A 23 -1.88 -10.30 3.11
CA ILE A 23 -1.12 -11.08 4.10
C ILE A 23 -0.53 -12.34 3.46
N THR A 24 -1.34 -13.11 2.75
CA THR A 24 -0.91 -14.40 2.17
C THR A 24 0.14 -14.24 1.08
N SER A 25 0.15 -13.11 0.37
CA SER A 25 1.12 -12.85 -0.69
C SER A 25 2.58 -12.83 -0.22
N ILE A 26 2.83 -12.50 1.05
CA ILE A 26 4.19 -12.46 1.63
C ILE A 26 4.41 -13.45 2.78
N LEU A 27 3.36 -14.16 3.21
CA LEU A 27 3.41 -15.02 4.41
C LEU A 27 4.46 -16.13 4.34
N SER A 28 4.79 -16.59 3.12
CA SER A 28 5.85 -17.59 2.91
C SER A 28 7.25 -17.07 3.23
N LEU A 29 7.49 -15.75 3.12
CA LEU A 29 8.75 -15.12 3.48
C LEU A 29 8.87 -14.83 4.98
N CYS A 30 7.75 -14.85 5.71
CA CYS A 30 7.70 -14.44 7.11
C CYS A 30 7.81 -15.64 8.06
N ASP A 31 8.52 -15.45 9.17
CA ASP A 31 8.55 -16.39 10.31
C ASP A 31 7.41 -16.11 11.29
N GLU A 32 7.01 -14.85 11.39
CA GLU A 32 5.82 -14.37 12.10
C GLU A 32 5.13 -13.25 11.32
N PHE A 33 3.85 -13.00 11.61
CA PHE A 33 3.09 -11.91 11.00
C PHE A 33 2.20 -11.22 12.04
N ILE A 34 2.41 -9.92 12.24
CA ILE A 34 1.64 -9.13 13.20
C ILE A 34 0.53 -8.37 12.50
N VAL A 35 -0.70 -8.52 12.97
CA VAL A 35 -1.85 -7.75 12.49
C VAL A 35 -2.35 -6.84 13.61
N ALA A 36 -2.16 -5.52 13.49
CA ALA A 36 -2.84 -4.55 14.36
C ALA A 36 -4.29 -4.39 13.88
N LEU A 37 -5.19 -5.13 14.52
CA LEU A 37 -6.60 -5.13 14.21
C LEU A 37 -7.31 -4.01 14.99
N GLY A 38 -7.66 -2.94 14.27
CA GLY A 38 -8.48 -1.86 14.81
C GLY A 38 -9.90 -2.35 15.09
N LYS A 39 -10.52 -1.83 16.17
CA LYS A 39 -11.92 -2.15 16.52
C LYS A 39 -12.82 -2.01 15.30
N SER A 40 -13.20 -3.13 14.72
CA SER A 40 -14.04 -3.25 13.53
C SER A 40 -15.49 -3.53 13.92
N ASP A 41 -16.42 -3.11 13.08
CA ASP A 41 -17.86 -3.36 13.22
C ASP A 41 -18.39 -4.23 12.05
N ASP A 42 -17.48 -5.02 11.48
CA ASP A 42 -17.72 -6.00 10.43
C ASP A 42 -16.91 -7.29 10.71
N GLU A 43 -16.99 -8.26 9.80
CA GLU A 43 -16.38 -9.60 9.94
C GLU A 43 -14.85 -9.60 9.70
N THR A 44 -14.15 -8.46 9.82
CA THR A 44 -12.70 -8.35 9.54
C THR A 44 -11.87 -9.30 10.41
N GLU A 45 -12.20 -9.42 11.69
CA GLU A 45 -11.50 -10.33 12.60
C GLU A 45 -11.60 -11.79 12.16
N GLN A 46 -12.82 -12.23 11.83
CA GLN A 46 -13.06 -13.59 11.36
C GLN A 46 -12.36 -13.86 10.04
N LEU A 47 -12.34 -12.87 9.14
CA LEU A 47 -11.65 -12.96 7.86
C LEU A 47 -10.15 -13.24 8.04
N ILE A 48 -9.50 -12.54 8.99
CA ILE A 48 -8.08 -12.75 9.28
C ILE A 48 -7.83 -14.10 9.96
N LYS A 49 -8.67 -14.49 10.94
CA LYS A 49 -8.57 -15.79 11.62
C LYS A 49 -8.72 -16.96 10.66
N ASN A 50 -9.54 -16.81 9.63
CA ASN A 50 -9.77 -17.85 8.61
C ASN A 50 -8.53 -18.11 7.71
N ILE A 51 -7.50 -17.26 7.73
CA ILE A 51 -6.22 -17.57 7.06
C ILE A 51 -5.56 -18.80 7.70
N ASN A 52 -5.88 -19.09 8.98
CA ASN A 52 -5.49 -20.28 9.72
C ASN A 52 -3.98 -20.59 9.64
N SER A 53 -3.16 -19.58 9.89
CA SER A 53 -1.70 -19.73 9.95
C SER A 53 -1.18 -19.50 11.35
N PRO A 54 -0.33 -20.41 11.90
CA PRO A 54 0.27 -20.24 13.22
C PRO A 54 1.26 -19.05 13.29
N LYS A 55 1.66 -18.51 12.15
CA LYS A 55 2.54 -17.35 12.06
C LYS A 55 1.82 -16.04 12.41
N ILE A 56 0.49 -15.99 12.28
CA ILE A 56 -0.30 -14.77 12.44
C ILE A 56 -0.61 -14.52 13.92
N LYS A 57 -0.22 -13.35 14.40
CA LYS A 57 -0.52 -12.83 15.73
C LYS A 57 -1.36 -11.57 15.60
N ILE A 58 -2.55 -11.57 16.16
CA ILE A 58 -3.44 -10.40 16.17
C ILE A 58 -3.20 -9.62 17.46
N ILE A 59 -2.94 -8.33 17.33
CA ILE A 59 -3.02 -7.37 18.45
C ILE A 59 -4.25 -6.49 18.23
N TYR A 60 -5.06 -6.32 19.25
CA TYR A 60 -6.27 -5.51 19.16
C TYR A 60 -5.95 -4.06 19.49
N THR A 61 -6.41 -3.15 18.62
CA THR A 61 -6.15 -1.72 18.77
C THR A 61 -7.45 -0.92 18.71
N GLU A 62 -7.41 0.27 19.27
CA GLU A 62 -8.45 1.27 19.10
C GLU A 62 -7.83 2.51 18.45
N TRP A 63 -8.42 2.94 17.32
CA TRP A 63 -7.91 4.07 16.57
C TRP A 63 -8.26 5.38 17.26
N ASP A 64 -7.27 6.19 17.52
CA ASP A 64 -7.49 7.51 18.11
C ASP A 64 -8.16 8.44 17.10
N LYS A 65 -9.44 8.76 17.38
CA LYS A 65 -10.27 9.62 16.54
C LYS A 65 -9.83 11.10 16.56
N SER A 66 -8.96 11.49 17.46
CA SER A 66 -8.38 12.84 17.50
C SER A 66 -7.26 13.04 16.47
N LEU A 67 -6.63 11.95 16.02
CA LEU A 67 -5.56 11.96 15.02
C LEU A 67 -6.14 12.08 13.60
N LYS A 68 -6.64 13.27 13.24
CA LYS A 68 -7.27 13.50 11.93
C LYS A 68 -6.33 14.14 10.90
N ASN A 69 -5.19 14.68 11.33
CA ASN A 69 -4.30 15.43 10.44
C ASN A 69 -3.54 14.50 9.49
N GLY A 70 -3.82 14.61 8.19
CA GLY A 70 -3.05 13.96 7.14
C GLY A 70 -2.93 12.44 7.28
N GLY A 71 -3.92 11.76 7.88
CA GLY A 71 -3.90 10.31 8.03
C GLY A 71 -2.91 9.79 9.10
N SER A 72 -2.49 10.64 10.05
CA SER A 72 -1.50 10.28 11.10
C SER A 72 -1.88 9.06 11.94
N VAL A 73 -3.18 8.77 12.08
CA VAL A 73 -3.66 7.55 12.73
C VAL A 73 -3.11 6.28 12.09
N PHE A 74 -2.90 6.29 10.76
CA PHE A 74 -2.36 5.12 10.05
C PHE A 74 -0.89 4.85 10.42
N ALA A 75 -0.09 5.91 10.60
CA ALA A 75 1.28 5.77 11.10
C ALA A 75 1.31 5.20 12.52
N VAL A 76 0.45 5.68 13.40
CA VAL A 76 0.36 5.19 14.78
C VAL A 76 -0.03 3.71 14.82
N GLU A 77 -1.00 3.29 14.02
CA GLU A 77 -1.41 1.89 13.96
C GLU A 77 -0.33 0.99 13.32
N THR A 78 0.39 1.50 12.32
CA THR A 78 1.56 0.82 11.76
C THR A 78 2.64 0.63 12.81
N ASP A 79 2.93 1.66 13.61
CA ASP A 79 3.96 1.59 14.66
C ASP A 79 3.56 0.64 15.79
N LYS A 80 2.26 0.53 16.14
CA LYS A 80 1.76 -0.47 17.10
C LYS A 80 2.04 -1.89 16.59
N ALA A 81 1.75 -2.17 15.30
CA ALA A 81 2.05 -3.46 14.70
C ALA A 81 3.57 -3.74 14.68
N PHE A 82 4.37 -2.75 14.29
CA PHE A 82 5.82 -2.85 14.25
C PHE A 82 6.44 -3.08 15.64
N ALA A 83 5.94 -2.40 16.68
CA ALA A 83 6.41 -2.56 18.04
C ALA A 83 6.16 -3.96 18.62
N ALA A 84 5.14 -4.68 18.11
CA ALA A 84 4.79 -6.03 18.56
C ALA A 84 5.62 -7.15 17.88
N ILE A 85 6.49 -6.80 16.95
CA ILE A 85 7.42 -7.74 16.27
C ILE A 85 8.42 -8.28 17.32
N SER A 86 8.70 -9.58 17.23
CA SER A 86 9.71 -10.24 18.04
C SER A 86 11.07 -9.56 17.93
N PRO A 87 11.78 -9.29 19.03
CA PRO A 87 13.02 -8.51 19.01
C PRO A 87 14.17 -9.18 18.25
N ASP A 88 14.10 -10.49 18.03
CA ASP A 88 15.08 -11.29 17.29
C ASP A 88 14.82 -11.34 15.77
N ALA A 89 13.78 -10.65 15.27
CA ALA A 89 13.59 -10.48 13.83
C ALA A 89 14.64 -9.52 13.26
N ASP A 90 15.23 -9.90 12.12
CA ASP A 90 16.23 -9.09 11.39
C ASP A 90 15.55 -8.00 10.55
N TRP A 91 14.50 -8.42 9.83
CA TRP A 91 13.74 -7.59 8.91
C TRP A 91 12.27 -7.56 9.27
N ALA A 92 11.64 -6.42 9.06
CA ALA A 92 10.21 -6.22 9.16
C ALA A 92 9.63 -5.88 7.78
N PHE A 93 8.71 -6.70 7.29
CA PHE A 93 8.04 -6.52 6.00
C PHE A 93 6.65 -5.93 6.23
N TYR A 94 6.51 -4.64 5.96
CA TYR A 94 5.24 -3.93 6.00
C TYR A 94 4.44 -4.17 4.72
N ILE A 95 3.16 -4.47 4.84
CA ILE A 95 2.25 -4.53 3.71
C ILE A 95 0.90 -3.92 4.10
N GLN A 96 0.33 -3.07 3.24
CA GLN A 96 -0.99 -2.49 3.48
C GLN A 96 -2.09 -3.48 3.05
N GLY A 97 -3.27 -3.37 3.63
CA GLY A 97 -4.38 -4.31 3.37
C GLY A 97 -4.93 -4.29 1.94
N ASP A 98 -4.45 -3.38 1.09
CA ASP A 98 -4.79 -3.27 -0.33
C ASP A 98 -3.58 -3.43 -1.27
N GLU A 99 -2.50 -4.03 -0.75
CA GLU A 99 -1.27 -4.32 -1.48
C GLU A 99 -1.01 -5.82 -1.57
N CYS A 100 -0.45 -6.29 -2.67
CA CYS A 100 0.02 -7.66 -2.81
C CYS A 100 1.39 -7.71 -3.48
N VAL A 101 2.15 -8.75 -3.16
CA VAL A 101 3.38 -9.11 -3.86
C VAL A 101 3.10 -10.31 -4.78
N HIS A 102 3.53 -10.20 -6.03
CA HIS A 102 3.44 -11.33 -6.95
C HIS A 102 4.48 -12.39 -6.57
N GLU A 103 4.08 -13.65 -6.56
CA GLU A 103 4.94 -14.80 -6.17
C GLU A 103 6.24 -14.88 -6.96
N LYS A 104 6.28 -14.38 -8.20
CA LYS A 104 7.49 -14.33 -9.02
C LYS A 104 8.63 -13.52 -8.40
N TYR A 105 8.30 -12.56 -7.50
CA TYR A 105 9.31 -11.72 -6.83
C TYR A 105 9.80 -12.29 -5.50
N LEU A 106 9.13 -13.28 -4.91
CA LEU A 106 9.49 -13.80 -3.59
C LEU A 106 10.93 -14.32 -3.50
N PRO A 107 11.44 -15.07 -4.50
CA PRO A 107 12.85 -15.50 -4.47
C PRO A 107 13.84 -14.33 -4.49
N LEU A 108 13.56 -13.30 -5.32
CA LEU A 108 14.38 -12.10 -5.39
C LEU A 108 14.37 -11.33 -4.06
N ILE A 109 13.18 -11.12 -3.49
CA ILE A 109 13.01 -10.39 -2.22
C ILE A 109 13.78 -11.10 -1.10
N LYS A 110 13.66 -12.43 -1.02
CA LYS A 110 14.41 -13.23 -0.05
C LYS A 110 15.92 -13.05 -0.21
N LYS A 111 16.40 -13.18 -1.44
CA LYS A 111 17.81 -12.98 -1.76
C LYS A 111 18.31 -11.59 -1.37
N GLU A 112 17.53 -10.55 -1.68
CA GLU A 112 17.89 -9.17 -1.34
C GLU A 112 17.97 -8.94 0.18
N MET A 113 17.09 -9.55 0.96
CA MET A 113 17.18 -9.52 2.42
C MET A 113 18.41 -10.24 2.95
N GLU A 114 18.74 -11.41 2.38
CA GLU A 114 19.92 -12.21 2.74
C GLU A 114 21.22 -11.48 2.40
N ASP A 115 21.37 -11.01 1.17
CA ASP A 115 22.58 -10.34 0.67
C ASP A 115 22.89 -9.05 1.46
N ASN A 116 21.86 -8.36 1.91
CA ASN A 116 22.03 -7.11 2.64
C ASN A 116 21.95 -7.26 4.17
N LEU A 117 21.89 -8.49 4.69
CA LEU A 117 21.74 -8.73 6.13
C LEU A 117 22.90 -8.15 6.96
N ALA A 118 24.12 -8.31 6.49
CA ALA A 118 25.33 -7.84 7.17
C ALA A 118 25.59 -6.33 6.98
N ASP A 119 25.11 -5.74 5.89
CA ASP A 119 25.34 -4.31 5.59
C ASP A 119 24.38 -3.42 6.39
N LYS A 120 24.88 -2.85 7.48
CA LYS A 120 24.10 -1.94 8.34
C LYS A 120 23.82 -0.57 7.71
N ASN A 121 24.44 -0.23 6.58
CA ASN A 121 24.10 0.98 5.83
C ASN A 121 22.79 0.83 5.06
N ILE A 122 22.33 -0.40 4.81
CA ILE A 122 21.02 -0.66 4.22
C ILE A 122 20.00 -0.81 5.35
N GLU A 123 19.19 0.23 5.54
CA GLU A 123 18.18 0.30 6.60
C GLU A 123 16.81 -0.20 6.14
N GLY A 124 16.62 -0.33 4.82
CA GLY A 124 15.40 -0.87 4.24
C GLY A 124 15.53 -1.19 2.75
N LEU A 125 14.51 -1.85 2.22
CA LEU A 125 14.39 -2.16 0.79
C LEU A 125 13.22 -1.37 0.20
N LEU A 126 13.49 -0.77 -0.96
CA LEU A 126 12.58 0.09 -1.70
C LEU A 126 11.99 -0.69 -2.86
N PHE A 127 10.68 -0.75 -2.94
CA PHE A 127 9.94 -1.44 -3.98
C PHE A 127 9.46 -0.47 -5.05
N LYS A 128 9.29 -0.97 -6.27
CA LYS A 128 8.52 -0.33 -7.32
C LYS A 128 7.02 -0.51 -7.06
N TYR A 129 6.19 0.38 -7.61
CA TYR A 129 4.74 0.31 -7.42
C TYR A 129 3.98 0.25 -8.73
N MET A 130 2.92 -0.52 -8.73
CA MET A 130 1.93 -0.59 -9.78
C MET A 130 0.54 -0.34 -9.18
N HIS A 131 -0.06 0.81 -9.52
CA HIS A 131 -1.36 1.21 -8.98
C HIS A 131 -2.48 0.82 -9.92
N PHE A 132 -3.16 -0.28 -9.64
CA PHE A 132 -4.36 -0.66 -10.39
C PHE A 132 -5.52 0.30 -10.09
N TYR A 133 -6.31 0.61 -11.12
CA TYR A 133 -7.31 1.65 -11.01
C TYR A 133 -8.59 1.30 -11.77
N GLY A 134 -9.71 1.26 -11.06
CA GLY A 134 -11.04 1.00 -11.59
C GLY A 134 -11.30 -0.46 -11.98
N SER A 135 -10.29 -1.16 -12.50
CA SER A 135 -10.34 -2.61 -12.78
C SER A 135 -8.97 -3.25 -12.61
N TYR A 136 -8.90 -4.56 -12.69
CA TYR A 136 -7.64 -5.30 -12.71
C TYR A 136 -6.88 -5.17 -14.04
N ASP A 137 -7.54 -4.79 -15.12
CA ASP A 137 -6.95 -4.70 -16.46
C ASP A 137 -6.10 -3.46 -16.70
N TYR A 138 -6.19 -2.47 -15.81
CA TYR A 138 -5.54 -1.17 -16.00
C TYR A 138 -4.82 -0.70 -14.76
N TYR A 139 -3.68 -0.05 -14.97
CA TYR A 139 -2.94 0.64 -13.92
C TYR A 139 -2.61 2.08 -14.31
N CYS A 140 -2.41 2.92 -13.31
CA CYS A 140 -2.05 4.32 -13.50
C CYS A 140 -0.55 4.53 -13.39
N GLU A 141 0.03 5.18 -14.40
CA GLU A 141 1.44 5.55 -14.45
C GLU A 141 1.58 7.04 -14.75
N SER A 142 1.13 7.88 -13.85
CA SER A 142 1.26 9.32 -13.99
C SER A 142 2.02 9.93 -12.83
N ARG A 143 2.37 11.21 -12.97
CA ARG A 143 3.08 11.97 -11.92
C ARG A 143 2.25 12.22 -10.66
N ARG A 144 0.98 11.85 -10.66
CA ARG A 144 0.10 11.87 -9.47
C ARG A 144 0.33 10.69 -8.54
N TRP A 145 0.88 9.59 -9.07
CA TRP A 145 1.09 8.35 -8.35
C TRP A 145 2.55 8.22 -7.96
N TYR A 146 2.83 7.84 -6.73
CA TYR A 146 4.18 7.49 -6.33
C TYR A 146 4.55 6.17 -7.03
N ARG A 147 5.82 6.04 -7.40
CA ARG A 147 6.29 4.87 -8.15
C ARG A 147 7.19 3.96 -7.32
N ARG A 148 7.47 4.35 -6.08
CA ARG A 148 8.34 3.59 -5.18
C ARG A 148 7.98 3.90 -3.74
N GLU A 149 7.95 2.84 -2.89
CA GLU A 149 7.83 3.00 -1.45
C GLU A 149 8.63 1.93 -0.70
N ILE A 150 8.99 2.26 0.55
CA ILE A 150 9.70 1.37 1.44
C ILE A 150 8.70 0.36 1.98
N ARG A 151 9.00 -0.96 1.84
CA ARG A 151 8.13 -1.99 2.41
C ARG A 151 8.88 -2.98 3.29
N ILE A 152 10.21 -3.04 3.21
CA ILE A 152 11.01 -3.82 4.16
C ILE A 152 11.94 -2.84 4.89
N ILE A 153 12.02 -2.98 6.21
CA ILE A 153 12.87 -2.16 7.08
C ILE A 153 13.62 -3.07 8.07
N ARG A 154 14.71 -2.57 8.63
CA ARG A 154 15.34 -3.22 9.77
C ARG A 154 14.40 -3.24 10.96
N ASN A 155 14.41 -4.30 11.74
CA ASN A 155 13.73 -4.32 13.04
C ASN A 155 14.54 -3.48 14.04
N ASN A 156 14.39 -2.17 13.95
CA ASN A 156 15.09 -1.23 14.82
C ASN A 156 14.11 -0.20 15.38
N LYS A 157 14.06 -0.06 16.69
CA LYS A 157 13.10 0.79 17.41
C LYS A 157 13.24 2.30 17.12
N ASN A 158 14.33 2.74 16.48
CA ASN A 158 14.47 4.13 16.01
C ASN A 158 13.77 4.36 14.67
N ILE A 159 13.27 3.30 14.02
CA ILE A 159 12.48 3.41 12.80
C ILE A 159 11.01 3.49 13.19
N HIS A 160 10.29 4.43 12.62
CA HIS A 160 8.85 4.60 12.82
C HIS A 160 8.16 4.97 11.49
N SER A 161 6.88 4.74 11.45
CA SER A 161 6.05 5.09 10.31
C SER A 161 5.93 6.60 10.15
N TYR A 162 5.70 7.06 8.93
CA TYR A 162 5.72 8.48 8.59
C TYR A 162 4.43 8.90 7.88
N ARG A 163 3.84 10.02 8.32
CA ARG A 163 2.61 10.62 7.81
C ARG A 163 1.42 9.64 7.86
N ASP A 164 0.86 9.29 6.71
CA ASP A 164 -0.26 8.37 6.51
C ASP A 164 0.20 6.93 6.23
N ALA A 165 1.26 6.50 6.89
CA ALA A 165 1.90 5.20 6.70
C ALA A 165 2.46 4.98 5.28
N GLN A 166 2.77 6.07 4.56
CA GLN A 166 3.34 5.96 3.21
C GLN A 166 4.77 5.41 3.21
N GLY A 167 5.52 5.57 4.32
CA GLY A 167 6.90 5.09 4.42
C GLY A 167 7.44 5.24 5.83
N PHE A 168 8.76 5.22 5.99
CA PHE A 168 9.43 5.16 7.28
C PHE A 168 10.51 6.21 7.46
N ARG A 169 10.80 6.55 8.73
CA ARG A 169 11.89 7.43 9.16
C ARG A 169 12.72 6.74 10.23
N TRP A 170 14.02 7.06 10.29
CA TRP A 170 14.88 6.78 11.44
C TRP A 170 14.90 8.03 12.31
N ASN A 171 14.15 8.03 13.41
CA ASN A 171 13.78 9.26 14.09
C ASN A 171 13.21 10.25 13.05
N ASP A 172 13.84 11.42 12.83
CA ASP A 172 13.35 12.44 11.89
C ASP A 172 14.04 12.40 10.52
N ARG A 173 15.06 11.57 10.31
CA ARG A 173 15.77 11.48 9.03
C ARG A 173 15.18 10.42 8.10
N LYS A 174 15.42 10.61 6.82
CA LYS A 174 15.16 9.58 5.81
C LYS A 174 15.99 8.34 6.09
N ILE A 175 15.41 7.17 5.86
CA ILE A 175 16.17 5.92 5.94
C ILE A 175 16.91 5.65 4.63
N LYS A 176 18.06 5.00 4.76
CA LYS A 176 18.91 4.58 3.65
C LYS A 176 18.41 3.26 3.11
N VAL A 177 18.09 3.23 1.82
CA VAL A 177 17.44 2.07 1.21
C VAL A 177 18.13 1.61 -0.05
N LYS A 178 18.02 0.31 -0.32
CA LYS A 178 18.37 -0.30 -1.61
C LYS A 178 17.11 -0.46 -2.44
N LEU A 179 17.13 0.06 -3.69
CA LEU A 179 16.07 -0.23 -4.64
C LEU A 179 16.20 -1.66 -5.16
N ILE A 180 15.12 -2.43 -5.07
CA ILE A 180 15.06 -3.80 -5.60
C ILE A 180 14.15 -3.88 -6.82
N ASP A 181 14.34 -4.90 -7.66
CA ASP A 181 13.54 -5.08 -8.88
C ASP A 181 12.28 -5.92 -8.61
N ALA A 182 11.52 -5.50 -7.60
CA ALA A 182 10.24 -6.10 -7.24
C ALA A 182 9.15 -5.03 -7.18
N TYR A 183 7.94 -5.43 -7.54
CA TYR A 183 6.78 -4.56 -7.53
C TYR A 183 5.82 -4.92 -6.40
N ILE A 184 5.28 -3.87 -5.77
CA ILE A 184 4.04 -3.93 -5.01
C ILE A 184 2.88 -3.65 -5.96
N TYR A 185 1.90 -4.54 -5.98
CA TYR A 185 0.65 -4.42 -6.71
C TYR A 185 -0.38 -3.81 -5.78
N HIS A 186 -0.76 -2.56 -6.04
CA HIS A 186 -1.68 -1.82 -5.18
C HIS A 186 -3.07 -1.79 -5.80
N TYR A 187 -4.05 -2.39 -5.10
CA TYR A 187 -5.43 -2.59 -5.54
C TYR A 187 -6.44 -1.68 -4.85
N GLY A 188 -5.97 -0.73 -4.08
CA GLY A 188 -6.84 0.16 -3.29
C GLY A 188 -7.91 0.91 -4.09
N TRP A 189 -7.73 1.03 -5.41
CA TRP A 189 -8.64 1.69 -6.33
C TRP A 189 -9.37 0.73 -7.29
N VAL A 190 -9.30 -0.57 -7.04
CA VAL A 190 -10.03 -1.59 -7.80
C VAL A 190 -11.24 -2.02 -7.00
N LYS A 191 -12.36 -1.34 -7.24
CA LYS A 191 -13.64 -1.54 -6.55
C LYS A 191 -14.79 -1.17 -7.48
N PRO A 192 -16.00 -1.67 -7.24
CA PRO A 192 -17.19 -1.14 -7.89
C PRO A 192 -17.29 0.38 -7.68
N PRO A 193 -17.86 1.17 -8.61
CA PRO A 193 -17.97 2.63 -8.49
C PRO A 193 -18.50 3.12 -7.15
N LYS A 194 -19.56 2.50 -6.64
CA LYS A 194 -20.11 2.78 -5.30
C LYS A 194 -19.10 2.53 -4.17
N GLY A 195 -18.29 1.47 -4.28
CA GLY A 195 -17.21 1.16 -3.33
C GLY A 195 -16.12 2.23 -3.32
N LEU A 196 -15.80 2.82 -4.48
CA LEU A 196 -14.86 3.94 -4.59
C LEU A 196 -15.40 5.22 -3.96
N VAL A 197 -16.70 5.52 -4.15
CA VAL A 197 -17.38 6.65 -3.48
C VAL A 197 -17.32 6.48 -1.96
N ASN A 198 -17.67 5.30 -1.46
CA ASN A 198 -17.63 5.00 -0.03
C ASN A 198 -16.20 5.06 0.54
N LYS A 199 -15.20 4.55 -0.21
CA LYS A 199 -13.79 4.67 0.18
C LYS A 199 -13.39 6.14 0.32
N GLY A 200 -13.71 6.98 -0.67
CA GLY A 200 -13.41 8.40 -0.63
C GLY A 200 -14.01 9.08 0.61
N TYR A 201 -15.28 8.79 0.90
CA TYR A 201 -15.95 9.31 2.08
C TYR A 201 -15.27 8.85 3.39
N ASN A 202 -15.04 7.54 3.54
CA ASN A 202 -14.42 6.98 4.74
C ASN A 202 -12.98 7.48 4.94
N PHE A 203 -12.24 7.68 3.85
CA PHE A 203 -10.86 8.16 3.88
C PHE A 203 -10.76 9.63 4.27
N ASN A 204 -11.64 10.47 3.74
CA ASN A 204 -11.65 11.91 4.02
C ASN A 204 -11.81 12.23 5.50
N GLN A 205 -12.42 11.34 6.30
CA GLN A 205 -12.54 11.50 7.75
C GLN A 205 -11.17 11.58 8.47
N PHE A 206 -10.12 11.00 7.88
CA PHE A 206 -8.78 10.94 8.47
C PHE A 206 -7.83 12.02 7.92
N TYR A 207 -8.26 12.79 6.91
CA TYR A 207 -7.42 13.80 6.25
C TYR A 207 -7.86 15.24 6.47
N ALA A 208 -9.06 15.46 7.00
CA ALA A 208 -9.61 16.80 7.14
C ALA A 208 -9.17 17.46 8.45
N GLU A 209 -8.40 18.55 8.36
CA GLU A 209 -8.01 19.39 9.50
C GLU A 209 -9.23 19.99 10.23
N ASN A 210 -10.33 20.24 9.51
CA ASN A 210 -11.60 20.73 10.05
C ASN A 210 -12.77 19.80 9.72
N GLY A 211 -12.46 18.51 9.52
CA GLY A 211 -13.34 17.58 8.87
C GLY A 211 -14.54 17.21 9.68
N HIS A 212 -15.63 17.90 9.39
CA HIS A 212 -16.89 17.20 9.38
C HIS A 212 -16.90 16.31 8.14
N PRO A 213 -17.10 14.98 8.26
CA PRO A 213 -17.51 14.23 7.10
C PRO A 213 -18.69 14.97 6.52
N THR A 214 -18.62 15.32 5.24
CA THR A 214 -19.81 15.83 4.56
C THR A 214 -20.91 14.82 4.80
N ASP A 215 -21.92 15.16 5.59
CA ASP A 215 -23.10 14.33 5.85
C ASP A 215 -23.85 14.13 4.56
N PRO A 216 -24.43 13.02 4.38
CA PRO A 216 -24.00 11.62 4.34
C PRO A 216 -23.09 11.32 3.14
N PRO A 217 -22.64 10.09 2.92
CA PRO A 217 -21.92 9.77 1.67
C PRO A 217 -22.78 10.20 0.48
N PRO A 218 -22.17 10.73 -0.60
CA PRO A 218 -22.94 11.16 -1.77
C PRO A 218 -23.91 10.05 -2.20
N ALA A 219 -25.19 10.40 -2.38
CA ALA A 219 -26.23 9.47 -2.84
C ALA A 219 -26.06 9.11 -4.33
N THR A 220 -24.81 8.88 -4.77
CA THR A 220 -24.47 8.54 -6.13
C THR A 220 -23.68 7.23 -6.17
N ASP A 221 -24.03 6.39 -7.11
CA ASP A 221 -23.27 5.19 -7.44
C ASP A 221 -22.21 5.46 -8.53
N GLU A 222 -22.12 6.71 -9.04
CA GLU A 222 -21.13 7.13 -10.03
C GLU A 222 -19.87 7.65 -9.35
N PHE A 223 -18.72 7.16 -9.78
CA PHE A 223 -17.42 7.62 -9.33
C PHE A 223 -16.72 8.44 -10.43
N ASP A 224 -16.15 9.59 -10.06
CA ASP A 224 -15.35 10.39 -10.98
C ASP A 224 -13.91 9.84 -11.07
N TYR A 225 -13.59 9.24 -12.20
CA TYR A 225 -12.26 8.70 -12.50
C TYR A 225 -11.25 9.79 -12.97
N GLY A 226 -11.50 11.06 -12.70
CA GLY A 226 -10.67 12.20 -13.14
C GLY A 226 -9.20 12.18 -12.73
N ASN A 227 -8.82 11.31 -11.79
CA ASN A 227 -7.42 11.09 -11.40
C ASN A 227 -6.67 10.11 -12.30
N ALA A 228 -7.33 9.48 -13.25
CA ALA A 228 -6.75 8.53 -14.21
C ALA A 228 -6.13 9.22 -15.43
N ASP A 229 -5.22 10.18 -15.21
CA ASP A 229 -4.64 10.98 -16.31
C ASP A 229 -3.67 10.20 -17.21
N ARG A 230 -3.19 9.03 -16.80
CA ARG A 230 -2.44 8.07 -17.64
C ARG A 230 -2.74 6.65 -17.19
N MET A 231 -3.70 6.02 -17.84
CA MET A 231 -4.02 4.60 -17.66
C MET A 231 -3.34 3.78 -18.74
N LEU A 232 -2.70 2.70 -18.35
CA LEU A 232 -2.10 1.72 -19.24
C LEU A 232 -2.76 0.36 -19.04
N ARG A 233 -2.94 -0.37 -20.14
CA ARG A 233 -3.45 -1.74 -20.06
C ARG A 233 -2.40 -2.66 -19.45
N PHE A 234 -2.78 -3.41 -18.45
CA PHE A 234 -1.95 -4.43 -17.84
C PHE A 234 -1.88 -5.67 -18.74
N LYS A 235 -0.66 -6.19 -18.97
CA LYS A 235 -0.41 -7.31 -19.91
C LYS A 235 0.31 -8.49 -19.25
N ASP A 236 0.64 -8.37 -17.98
CA ASP A 236 1.31 -9.41 -17.19
C ASP A 236 0.27 -10.16 -16.33
N THR A 237 0.71 -10.99 -15.40
CA THR A 237 -0.15 -11.76 -14.49
C THR A 237 -0.31 -11.05 -13.14
N HIS A 238 -1.48 -11.23 -12.56
CA HIS A 238 -1.72 -10.87 -11.16
C HIS A 238 -1.18 -11.94 -10.22
N PRO A 239 -0.86 -11.60 -8.95
CA PRO A 239 -0.56 -12.60 -7.94
C PRO A 239 -1.65 -13.66 -7.87
N ALA A 240 -1.28 -14.93 -7.80
CA ALA A 240 -2.23 -16.05 -7.78
C ALA A 240 -3.26 -15.93 -6.64
N VAL A 241 -2.87 -15.33 -5.51
CA VAL A 241 -3.77 -15.06 -4.38
C VAL A 241 -4.95 -14.14 -4.75
N MET A 242 -4.82 -13.32 -5.79
CA MET A 242 -5.86 -12.40 -6.26
C MET A 242 -6.88 -13.05 -7.19
N GLN A 243 -6.63 -14.25 -7.70
CA GLN A 243 -7.44 -14.85 -8.77
C GLN A 243 -8.92 -14.92 -8.40
N LYS A 244 -9.26 -15.36 -7.19
CA LYS A 244 -10.66 -15.47 -6.74
C LYS A 244 -11.38 -14.11 -6.78
N ARG A 245 -10.69 -13.01 -6.44
CA ARG A 245 -11.27 -11.66 -6.50
C ARG A 245 -11.43 -11.19 -7.95
N ILE A 246 -10.48 -11.52 -8.81
CA ILE A 246 -10.54 -11.17 -10.24
C ILE A 246 -11.72 -11.88 -10.90
N ASP A 247 -11.90 -13.17 -10.62
CA ASP A 247 -13.00 -13.97 -11.18
C ASP A 247 -14.39 -13.51 -10.65
N ALA A 248 -14.42 -12.88 -9.48
CA ALA A 248 -15.65 -12.39 -8.86
C ALA A 248 -16.05 -10.97 -9.30
N VAL A 249 -15.29 -10.33 -10.21
CA VAL A 249 -15.61 -8.98 -10.70
C VAL A 249 -16.98 -8.98 -11.41
N ASN A 250 -17.84 -8.07 -10.98
CA ASN A 250 -19.20 -7.93 -11.51
C ASN A 250 -19.52 -6.50 -11.97
N TRP A 251 -18.50 -5.70 -12.23
CA TRP A 251 -18.63 -4.34 -12.77
C TRP A 251 -17.72 -4.16 -13.98
N ASN A 252 -18.06 -3.19 -14.83
CA ASN A 252 -17.27 -2.83 -16.00
C ASN A 252 -16.73 -1.41 -15.86
N LEU A 253 -15.50 -1.21 -16.31
CA LEU A 253 -14.87 0.10 -16.43
C LEU A 253 -14.99 0.61 -17.85
N ASP A 254 -15.72 1.72 -18.06
CA ASP A 254 -15.76 2.39 -19.36
C ASP A 254 -14.54 3.30 -19.54
N VAL A 255 -13.48 2.73 -20.11
CA VAL A 255 -12.22 3.44 -20.35
C VAL A 255 -12.41 4.61 -21.32
N ASN A 256 -13.33 4.53 -22.27
CA ASN A 256 -13.58 5.61 -23.23
C ASN A 256 -14.18 6.84 -22.52
N LYS A 257 -15.07 6.62 -21.54
CA LYS A 257 -15.62 7.70 -20.71
C LYS A 257 -14.51 8.38 -19.89
N ILE A 258 -13.57 7.60 -19.36
CA ILE A 258 -12.42 8.11 -18.60
C ILE A 258 -11.47 8.92 -19.48
N GLU A 259 -11.15 8.44 -20.69
CA GLU A 259 -10.24 9.10 -21.60
C GLU A 259 -10.75 10.46 -22.08
N LYS A 260 -12.06 10.61 -22.30
CA LYS A 260 -12.69 11.87 -22.67
C LYS A 260 -12.57 12.96 -21.60
N ASN A 261 -12.48 12.57 -20.32
CA ASN A 261 -12.44 13.49 -19.19
C ASN A 261 -10.99 13.86 -18.75
N LYS A 262 -9.98 13.34 -19.44
CA LYS A 262 -8.57 13.62 -19.12
C LYS A 262 -8.20 15.08 -19.40
N LYS A 263 -7.96 15.83 -18.32
CA LYS A 263 -7.39 17.18 -18.40
C LYS A 263 -5.98 17.20 -17.79
N MET A 264 -4.97 16.93 -18.64
CA MET A 264 -3.58 17.13 -18.24
C MET A 264 -3.10 18.52 -18.67
N SER A 265 -2.58 19.33 -17.73
CA SER A 265 -2.04 20.65 -18.04
C SER A 265 -0.80 20.53 -18.97
N ALA A 266 -0.53 21.56 -19.78
CA ALA A 266 0.64 21.59 -20.68
C ALA A 266 1.95 21.32 -19.92
N ARG A 267 2.12 21.91 -18.72
CA ARG A 267 3.29 21.68 -17.87
C ARG A 267 3.43 20.21 -17.48
N ARG A 268 2.33 19.54 -17.11
CA ARG A 268 2.37 18.11 -16.76
C ARG A 268 2.71 17.25 -17.96
N ARG A 269 2.16 17.55 -19.15
CA ARG A 269 2.50 16.85 -20.40
C ARG A 269 3.99 16.95 -20.70
N PHE A 270 4.56 18.15 -20.63
CA PHE A 270 5.99 18.37 -20.84
C PHE A 270 6.84 17.57 -19.85
N LEU A 271 6.53 17.64 -18.55
CA LEU A 271 7.25 16.89 -17.52
C LEU A 271 7.12 15.37 -17.70
N GLN A 272 5.98 14.91 -18.21
CA GLN A 272 5.79 13.49 -18.51
C GLN A 272 6.67 13.04 -19.68
N VAL A 273 6.76 13.85 -20.74
CA VAL A 273 7.66 13.56 -21.87
C VAL A 273 9.11 13.49 -21.42
N VAL A 274 9.55 14.43 -20.57
CA VAL A 274 10.91 14.39 -19.99
C VAL A 274 11.13 13.08 -19.21
N GLU A 275 10.15 12.67 -18.39
CA GLU A 275 10.25 11.43 -17.62
C GLU A 275 10.28 10.19 -18.53
N ASP A 276 9.46 10.16 -19.57
CA ASP A 276 9.39 9.04 -20.52
C ASP A 276 10.70 8.87 -21.30
N LEU A 277 11.36 9.98 -21.66
CA LEU A 277 12.62 9.96 -22.40
C LEU A 277 13.85 9.68 -21.53
N THR A 278 13.86 10.15 -20.28
CA THR A 278 15.06 10.15 -19.43
C THR A 278 14.95 9.26 -18.19
N GLY A 279 13.76 8.79 -17.87
CA GLY A 279 13.47 8.13 -16.59
C GLY A 279 13.52 9.07 -15.37
N TRP A 280 13.84 10.37 -15.58
CA TRP A 280 13.97 11.35 -14.52
C TRP A 280 12.65 12.05 -14.23
N ARG A 281 12.12 11.82 -13.02
CA ARG A 281 10.93 12.51 -12.53
C ARG A 281 11.33 13.80 -11.83
N VAL A 282 11.37 14.90 -12.58
CA VAL A 282 11.73 16.24 -12.07
C VAL A 282 10.81 16.63 -10.92
N GLY A 283 11.39 17.01 -9.75
CA GLY A 283 10.63 17.40 -8.57
C GLY A 283 9.89 16.25 -7.85
N GLU A 284 10.30 14.99 -8.09
CA GLU A 284 9.77 13.85 -7.34
C GLU A 284 10.10 13.97 -5.84
N TYR A 285 9.07 13.94 -5.01
CA TYR A 285 9.27 13.82 -3.58
C TYR A 285 9.77 12.41 -3.24
N LYS A 286 10.93 12.31 -2.63
CA LYS A 286 11.53 11.05 -2.18
C LYS A 286 11.53 11.01 -0.67
N ASN A 287 10.79 10.06 -0.12
CA ASN A 287 10.71 9.81 1.31
C ASN A 287 11.86 8.94 1.84
N TYR A 288 12.90 8.74 1.07
CA TYR A 288 14.01 7.81 1.32
C TYR A 288 15.31 8.38 0.74
N GLU A 289 16.43 7.78 1.13
CA GLU A 289 17.75 8.00 0.56
C GLU A 289 18.22 6.69 -0.09
N ILE A 290 18.45 6.71 -1.41
CA ILE A 290 18.92 5.51 -2.13
C ILE A 290 20.43 5.41 -1.93
N VAL A 291 20.90 4.29 -1.39
CA VAL A 291 22.33 3.96 -1.32
C VAL A 291 22.79 3.61 -2.73
N LYS A 292 23.78 4.36 -3.23
CA LYS A 292 24.46 4.03 -4.49
C LYS A 292 25.35 2.82 -4.25
N GLN A 293 25.18 1.81 -5.04
CA GLN A 293 26.12 0.65 -5.13
C GLN A 293 27.29 1.02 -5.99
#